data_74104123184680a266bf4baa23a47756
#
_entry.id   74104123184680a266bf4baa23a47756
#
_cell.length_a   1.000
_cell.length_b   1.000
_cell.length_c   1.000
_cell.angle_alpha   90.00
_cell.angle_beta   90.00
_cell.angle_gamma   90.00
#
_symmetry.space_group_name_H-M   'P 1'
#
loop_
_entity.id
_entity.type
_entity.pdbx_description
1 polymer ?
#
loop_
_entity_poly.entity_id
_entity_poly.type
_entity_poly.pdbx_seq_one_letter_code
_entity_poly.pdbx_strand_id
1 'polypeptide(L)'
;PFSETGVLNPDGTPKYMQPKIDSQESIYKEVMQNLDAAITLLKDGTAEDEGLSGAVGSKDLIYGSDQDAQAGLWLKTAYALKARYTMRLLNKSANQTTDLQNILTYVSKSFTNANEECKLDIYDGDSQLNPLWAFSYSRNSLAASESLIEKFATRNDPRAPRSFIQPDPSGNVVY
;
A
#
# COMPACT_ATOMS: atom_id res chain seq x y z
N PRO A 1 5.12 9.16 -16.23
CA PRO A 1 4.90 8.95 -17.67
C PRO A 1 4.75 7.46 -18.01
N PHE A 2 3.60 6.84 -17.55
CA PHE A 2 3.38 5.39 -17.74
C PHE A 2 3.17 5.00 -19.21
N SER A 3 2.67 5.93 -20.03
CA SER A 3 2.35 5.67 -21.44
C SER A 3 3.58 5.47 -22.34
N GLU A 4 4.72 6.00 -21.95
CA GLU A 4 5.96 5.95 -22.73
C GLU A 4 7.15 5.35 -21.99
N THR A 5 7.12 5.34 -20.65
CA THR A 5 8.20 4.77 -19.84
C THR A 5 8.26 3.26 -20.01
N GLY A 6 9.46 2.73 -20.24
CA GLY A 6 9.68 1.31 -20.39
C GLY A 6 9.25 0.73 -21.75
N VAL A 7 8.76 1.55 -22.69
CA VAL A 7 8.48 1.09 -24.05
C VAL A 7 9.82 0.88 -24.80
N LEU A 8 9.99 -0.33 -25.32
CA LEU A 8 11.20 -0.72 -26.01
C LEU A 8 11.00 -0.77 -27.52
N ASN A 9 12.06 -0.51 -28.28
CA ASN A 9 12.17 -0.85 -29.68
C ASN A 9 12.35 -2.37 -29.85
N PRO A 10 12.15 -2.92 -31.07
CA PRO A 10 12.38 -4.35 -31.35
C PRO A 10 13.79 -4.85 -31.03
N ASP A 11 14.79 -3.97 -30.98
CA ASP A 11 16.17 -4.27 -30.62
C ASP A 11 16.45 -4.20 -29.11
N GLY A 12 15.42 -3.97 -28.29
CA GLY A 12 15.53 -3.87 -26.83
C GLY A 12 15.99 -2.51 -26.29
N THR A 13 16.25 -1.54 -27.16
CA THR A 13 16.60 -0.18 -26.71
C THR A 13 15.37 0.62 -26.29
N PRO A 14 15.52 1.59 -25.35
CA PRO A 14 14.41 2.48 -24.98
C PRO A 14 13.88 3.25 -26.20
N LYS A 15 12.55 3.19 -26.43
CA LYS A 15 11.91 3.93 -27.52
C LYS A 15 11.86 5.43 -27.25
N TYR A 16 11.67 5.80 -26.00
CA TYR A 16 11.54 7.19 -25.56
C TYR A 16 12.61 7.49 -24.52
N MET A 17 13.61 8.29 -24.89
CA MET A 17 14.66 8.74 -23.98
C MET A 17 14.16 9.83 -23.01
N GLN A 18 13.15 10.58 -23.41
CA GLN A 18 12.50 11.61 -22.62
C GLN A 18 10.98 11.40 -22.71
N PRO A 19 10.44 10.47 -21.93
CA PRO A 19 9.01 10.17 -21.96
C PRO A 19 8.21 11.38 -21.47
N LYS A 20 7.07 11.63 -22.12
CA LYS A 20 6.17 12.72 -21.75
C LYS A 20 5.55 12.46 -20.37
N ILE A 21 5.20 13.53 -19.67
CA ILE A 21 4.46 13.47 -18.41
C ILE A 21 2.98 13.23 -18.73
N ASP A 22 2.43 12.14 -18.21
CA ASP A 22 1.00 11.86 -18.29
C ASP A 22 0.22 12.72 -17.30
N SER A 23 -1.03 13.03 -17.60
CA SER A 23 -1.91 13.74 -16.68
C SER A 23 -2.22 12.86 -15.46
N GLN A 24 -2.42 13.50 -14.30
CA GLN A 24 -2.86 12.79 -13.09
C GLN A 24 -4.16 12.02 -13.33
N GLU A 25 -5.09 12.61 -14.07
CA GLU A 25 -6.36 12.00 -14.42
C GLU A 25 -6.17 10.71 -15.21
N SER A 26 -5.30 10.70 -16.24
CA SER A 26 -5.01 9.50 -17.03
C SER A 26 -4.38 8.39 -16.20
N ILE A 27 -3.49 8.76 -15.26
CA ILE A 27 -2.85 7.80 -14.34
C ILE A 27 -3.88 7.15 -13.42
N TYR A 28 -4.77 7.94 -12.80
CA TYR A 28 -5.81 7.38 -11.94
C TYR A 28 -6.81 6.52 -12.71
N LYS A 29 -7.15 6.89 -13.94
CA LYS A 29 -8.00 6.07 -14.81
C LYS A 29 -7.37 4.71 -15.06
N GLU A 30 -6.10 4.66 -15.39
CA GLU A 30 -5.34 3.42 -15.59
C GLU A 30 -5.28 2.58 -14.31
N VAL A 31 -4.99 3.20 -13.16
CA VAL A 31 -4.99 2.50 -11.87
C VAL A 31 -6.34 1.86 -11.58
N MET A 32 -7.44 2.57 -11.81
CA MET A 32 -8.79 2.04 -11.57
C MET A 32 -9.13 0.90 -12.53
N GLN A 33 -8.73 0.99 -13.79
CA GLN A 33 -8.90 -0.09 -14.79
C GLN A 33 -8.12 -1.35 -14.41
N ASN A 34 -6.87 -1.18 -13.98
CA ASN A 34 -6.03 -2.31 -13.53
C ASN A 34 -6.60 -2.97 -12.27
N LEU A 35 -7.16 -2.20 -11.33
CA LEU A 35 -7.84 -2.75 -10.16
C LEU A 35 -9.12 -3.50 -10.55
N ASP A 36 -9.89 -3.04 -11.54
CA ASP A 36 -11.07 -3.75 -12.03
C ASP A 36 -10.69 -5.07 -12.72
N ALA A 37 -9.63 -5.07 -13.51
CA ALA A 37 -9.10 -6.28 -14.13
C ALA A 37 -8.61 -7.28 -13.06
N ALA A 38 -7.86 -6.82 -12.07
CA ALA A 38 -7.40 -7.65 -10.96
C ALA A 38 -8.57 -8.25 -10.16
N ILE A 39 -9.60 -7.45 -9.86
CA ILE A 39 -10.80 -7.93 -9.16
C ILE A 39 -11.53 -9.01 -9.99
N THR A 40 -11.60 -8.86 -11.29
CA THR A 40 -12.22 -9.86 -12.17
C THR A 40 -11.46 -11.17 -12.13
N LEU A 41 -10.15 -11.13 -12.37
CA LEU A 41 -9.29 -12.32 -12.36
C LEU A 41 -9.29 -13.04 -11.00
N LEU A 42 -9.24 -12.29 -9.90
CA LEU A 42 -9.20 -12.86 -8.55
C LEU A 42 -10.54 -13.45 -8.10
N LYS A 43 -11.68 -12.99 -8.65
CA LYS A 43 -13.01 -13.54 -8.35
C LYS A 43 -13.32 -14.83 -9.07
N ASP A 44 -12.90 -14.94 -10.31
CA ASP A 44 -13.31 -16.02 -11.18
C ASP A 44 -12.51 -17.32 -10.95
N GLY A 45 -11.61 -17.34 -9.93
CA GLY A 45 -10.73 -18.47 -9.67
C GLY A 45 -9.69 -18.72 -10.78
N THR A 46 -9.73 -17.94 -11.87
CA THR A 46 -8.81 -18.07 -13.01
C THR A 46 -7.35 -17.93 -12.57
N ALA A 47 -7.10 -17.17 -11.53
CA ALA A 47 -5.76 -17.06 -10.93
C ALA A 47 -5.28 -18.38 -10.32
N GLU A 48 -6.19 -19.18 -9.76
CA GLU A 48 -5.91 -20.50 -9.19
C GLU A 48 -5.82 -21.55 -10.30
N ASP A 49 -6.73 -21.51 -11.26
CA ASP A 49 -6.76 -22.44 -12.41
C ASP A 49 -5.54 -22.28 -13.33
N GLU A 50 -5.01 -21.08 -13.47
CA GLU A 50 -3.77 -20.81 -14.21
C GLU A 50 -2.50 -21.06 -13.36
N GLY A 51 -2.65 -21.55 -12.12
CA GLY A 51 -1.55 -21.80 -11.22
C GLY A 51 -0.87 -20.53 -10.71
N LEU A 52 -1.54 -19.38 -10.78
CA LEU A 52 -0.99 -18.11 -10.31
C LEU A 52 -0.83 -18.09 -8.80
N SER A 53 -1.71 -18.73 -8.06
CA SER A 53 -1.54 -18.94 -6.62
C SER A 53 -0.28 -19.75 -6.32
N GLY A 54 -0.03 -20.80 -7.07
CA GLY A 54 1.19 -21.59 -6.99
C GLY A 54 2.44 -20.90 -7.55
N ALA A 55 2.29 -19.95 -8.49
CA ALA A 55 3.40 -19.21 -9.06
C ALA A 55 3.97 -18.18 -8.11
N VAL A 56 3.14 -17.54 -7.30
CA VAL A 56 3.56 -16.57 -6.27
C VAL A 56 3.82 -17.30 -4.98
N GLY A 57 2.86 -18.03 -4.44
CA GLY A 57 2.95 -18.90 -3.27
C GLY A 57 3.76 -18.27 -2.14
N SER A 58 4.69 -19.02 -1.58
CA SER A 58 5.58 -18.57 -0.49
C SER A 58 6.54 -17.43 -0.87
N LYS A 59 6.64 -17.07 -2.14
CA LYS A 59 7.43 -15.92 -2.59
C LYS A 59 6.68 -14.60 -2.47
N ASP A 60 5.38 -14.63 -2.23
CA ASP A 60 4.60 -13.45 -1.89
C ASP A 60 5.00 -12.94 -0.50
N LEU A 61 5.63 -11.77 -0.46
CA LEU A 61 6.13 -11.17 0.78
C LEU A 61 5.01 -10.62 1.69
N ILE A 62 3.79 -10.51 1.16
CA ILE A 62 2.64 -9.99 1.89
C ILE A 62 1.79 -11.14 2.46
N TYR A 63 1.41 -12.09 1.60
CA TYR A 63 0.48 -13.17 1.94
C TYR A 63 1.07 -14.58 1.73
N GLY A 64 2.39 -14.68 1.59
CA GLY A 64 3.06 -15.96 1.29
C GLY A 64 2.95 -17.02 2.38
N SER A 65 2.61 -16.62 3.62
CA SER A 65 2.37 -17.54 4.73
C SER A 65 1.01 -18.25 4.65
N ASP A 66 0.05 -17.72 3.88
CA ASP A 66 -1.30 -18.26 3.73
C ASP A 66 -1.62 -18.46 2.24
N GLN A 67 -1.02 -19.48 1.66
CA GLN A 67 -1.10 -19.73 0.22
C GLN A 67 -2.51 -20.07 -0.25
N ASP A 68 -3.31 -20.73 0.58
CA ASP A 68 -4.68 -21.12 0.24
C ASP A 68 -5.63 -19.92 0.21
N ALA A 69 -5.32 -18.86 0.96
CA ALA A 69 -6.15 -17.65 1.03
C ALA A 69 -5.63 -16.48 0.19
N GLN A 70 -4.45 -16.59 -0.46
CA GLN A 70 -3.78 -15.50 -1.17
C GLN A 70 -4.69 -14.74 -2.14
N ALA A 71 -5.39 -15.45 -3.02
CA ALA A 71 -6.24 -14.82 -4.02
C ALA A 71 -7.37 -14.01 -3.38
N GLY A 72 -8.00 -14.54 -2.32
CA GLY A 72 -9.03 -13.84 -1.55
C GLY A 72 -8.49 -12.61 -0.81
N LEU A 73 -7.30 -12.67 -0.25
CA LEU A 73 -6.65 -11.56 0.44
C LEU A 73 -6.22 -10.45 -0.53
N TRP A 74 -5.68 -10.81 -1.69
CA TRP A 74 -5.40 -9.85 -2.76
C TRP A 74 -6.67 -9.22 -3.33
N LEU A 75 -7.77 -9.97 -3.44
CA LEU A 75 -9.07 -9.43 -3.82
C LEU A 75 -9.56 -8.35 -2.83
N LYS A 76 -9.46 -8.61 -1.52
CA LYS A 76 -9.78 -7.63 -0.49
C LYS A 76 -8.88 -6.39 -0.55
N THR A 77 -7.59 -6.58 -0.81
CA THR A 77 -6.62 -5.49 -1.03
C THR A 77 -7.00 -4.64 -2.24
N ALA A 78 -7.40 -5.25 -3.35
CA ALA A 78 -7.84 -4.51 -4.53
C ALA A 78 -9.07 -3.65 -4.25
N TYR A 79 -10.05 -4.17 -3.50
CA TYR A 79 -11.21 -3.37 -3.06
C TYR A 79 -10.82 -2.23 -2.10
N ALA A 80 -9.89 -2.46 -1.17
CA ALA A 80 -9.38 -1.42 -0.28
C ALA A 80 -8.73 -0.27 -1.07
N LEU A 81 -7.91 -0.62 -2.07
CA LEU A 81 -7.27 0.36 -2.95
C LEU A 81 -8.30 1.13 -3.80
N LYS A 82 -9.33 0.46 -4.32
CA LYS A 82 -10.43 1.14 -5.03
C LYS A 82 -11.14 2.15 -4.13
N ALA A 83 -11.49 1.77 -2.91
CA ALA A 83 -12.10 2.68 -1.95
C ALA A 83 -11.21 3.90 -1.69
N ARG A 84 -9.92 3.66 -1.44
CA ARG A 84 -8.93 4.70 -1.17
C ARG A 84 -8.76 5.68 -2.33
N TYR A 85 -8.62 5.17 -3.57
CA TYR A 85 -8.42 6.04 -4.73
C TYR A 85 -9.69 6.79 -5.12
N THR A 86 -10.87 6.17 -5.02
CA THR A 86 -12.14 6.87 -5.22
C THR A 86 -12.30 8.02 -4.21
N MET A 87 -12.00 7.77 -2.92
CA MET A 87 -12.03 8.81 -1.89
C MET A 87 -11.06 9.97 -2.21
N ARG A 88 -9.86 9.68 -2.70
CA ARG A 88 -8.89 10.72 -3.08
C ARG A 88 -9.37 11.60 -4.21
N LEU A 89 -10.16 11.06 -5.12
CA LEU A 89 -10.70 11.78 -6.27
C LEU A 89 -12.03 12.48 -5.97
N LEU A 90 -12.61 12.30 -4.79
CA LEU A 90 -13.96 12.76 -4.45
C LEU A 90 -14.17 14.26 -4.72
N ASN A 91 -13.18 15.10 -4.43
CA ASN A 91 -13.26 16.56 -4.70
C ASN A 91 -13.22 16.93 -6.20
N LYS A 92 -12.92 15.98 -7.07
CA LYS A 92 -12.92 16.13 -8.53
C LYS A 92 -14.04 15.34 -9.18
N SER A 93 -14.86 14.65 -8.40
CA SER A 93 -15.98 13.86 -8.90
C SER A 93 -17.07 14.73 -9.49
N ALA A 94 -17.64 14.26 -10.60
CA ALA A 94 -18.86 14.84 -11.18
C ALA A 94 -20.11 14.43 -10.37
N ASN A 95 -20.07 13.34 -9.61
CA ASN A 95 -21.16 12.87 -8.76
C ASN A 95 -20.63 12.26 -7.45
N GLN A 96 -20.40 13.13 -6.47
CA GLN A 96 -19.86 12.74 -5.17
C GLN A 96 -20.75 11.75 -4.42
N THR A 97 -22.08 11.85 -4.56
CA THR A 97 -23.01 10.91 -3.89
C THR A 97 -22.82 9.48 -4.39
N THR A 98 -22.74 9.31 -5.70
CA THR A 98 -22.47 8.00 -6.31
C THR A 98 -21.10 7.45 -5.88
N ASP A 99 -20.08 8.29 -5.85
CA ASP A 99 -18.74 7.87 -5.45
C ASP A 99 -18.68 7.49 -3.97
N LEU A 100 -19.39 8.19 -3.10
CA LEU A 100 -19.51 7.80 -1.68
C LEU A 100 -20.21 6.45 -1.52
N GLN A 101 -21.26 6.16 -2.28
CA GLN A 101 -21.92 4.86 -2.27
C GLN A 101 -21.00 3.74 -2.78
N ASN A 102 -20.22 4.03 -3.84
CA ASN A 102 -19.22 3.10 -4.36
C ASN A 102 -18.13 2.81 -3.31
N ILE A 103 -17.64 3.84 -2.62
CA ILE A 103 -16.66 3.70 -1.54
C ILE A 103 -17.19 2.77 -0.45
N LEU A 104 -18.43 2.97 0.03
CA LEU A 104 -19.02 2.10 1.03
C LEU A 104 -19.12 0.66 0.53
N THR A 105 -19.50 0.45 -0.73
CA THR A 105 -19.55 -0.87 -1.37
C THR A 105 -18.17 -1.52 -1.45
N TYR A 106 -17.13 -0.77 -1.78
CA TYR A 106 -15.76 -1.30 -1.83
C TYR A 106 -15.24 -1.63 -0.43
N VAL A 107 -15.48 -0.76 0.55
CA VAL A 107 -15.10 -1.01 1.95
C VAL A 107 -15.75 -2.28 2.48
N SER A 108 -17.04 -2.52 2.19
CA SER A 108 -17.74 -3.74 2.65
C SER A 108 -17.17 -5.04 2.06
N LYS A 109 -16.43 -4.96 0.94
CA LYS A 109 -15.75 -6.09 0.28
C LYS A 109 -14.25 -6.16 0.59
N SER A 110 -13.74 -5.23 1.38
CA SER A 110 -12.35 -5.12 1.78
C SER A 110 -12.07 -5.90 3.08
N PHE A 111 -11.07 -5.48 3.82
CA PHE A 111 -10.65 -6.09 5.07
C PHE A 111 -11.74 -6.02 6.14
N THR A 112 -11.96 -7.14 6.84
CA THR A 112 -12.93 -7.25 7.92
C THR A 112 -12.28 -7.49 9.28
N ASN A 113 -11.02 -7.87 9.30
CA ASN A 113 -10.23 -8.09 10.52
C ASN A 113 -8.74 -7.83 10.28
N ALA A 114 -7.96 -7.75 11.35
CA ALA A 114 -6.53 -7.41 11.31
C ALA A 114 -5.66 -8.48 10.62
N ASN A 115 -6.11 -9.74 10.56
CA ASN A 115 -5.33 -10.81 9.92
C ASN A 115 -5.35 -10.71 8.39
N GLU A 116 -6.25 -9.89 7.83
CA GLU A 116 -6.38 -9.68 6.39
C GLU A 116 -5.56 -8.47 5.88
N GLU A 117 -4.87 -7.78 6.77
CA GLU A 117 -4.10 -6.58 6.42
C GLU A 117 -3.06 -6.84 5.34
N CYS A 118 -3.02 -5.96 4.34
CA CYS A 118 -1.93 -5.91 3.36
C CYS A 118 -0.71 -5.24 4.01
N LYS A 119 0.08 -6.01 4.71
CA LYS A 119 1.27 -5.54 5.42
C LYS A 119 2.51 -6.35 5.06
N LEU A 120 3.65 -5.68 5.03
CA LEU A 120 4.94 -6.33 4.93
C LEU A 120 5.43 -6.63 6.36
N ASP A 121 5.29 -7.88 6.78
CA ASP A 121 5.56 -8.33 8.15
C ASP A 121 6.78 -9.28 8.19
N ILE A 122 7.85 -8.86 7.51
CA ILE A 122 9.09 -9.65 7.44
C ILE A 122 10.13 -9.22 8.49
N TYR A 123 9.85 -8.13 9.21
CA TYR A 123 10.79 -7.57 10.18
C TYR A 123 10.54 -8.18 11.56
N ASP A 124 11.54 -8.86 12.10
CA ASP A 124 11.48 -9.54 13.40
C ASP A 124 12.08 -8.73 14.56
N GLY A 125 12.71 -7.59 14.25
CA GLY A 125 13.37 -6.74 15.24
C GLY A 125 14.75 -7.21 15.69
N ASP A 126 15.23 -8.33 15.18
CA ASP A 126 16.53 -8.93 15.52
C ASP A 126 17.40 -9.19 14.28
N SER A 127 17.05 -10.17 13.48
CA SER A 127 17.83 -10.56 12.29
C SER A 127 17.40 -9.82 11.03
N GLN A 128 16.13 -9.50 10.93
CA GLN A 128 15.52 -8.76 9.83
C GLN A 128 15.00 -7.40 10.32
N LEU A 129 15.86 -6.41 10.31
CA LEU A 129 15.55 -5.07 10.78
C LEU A 129 14.91 -4.24 9.67
N ASN A 130 13.89 -3.46 10.03
CA ASN A 130 13.39 -2.42 9.13
C ASN A 130 14.55 -1.47 8.76
N PRO A 131 14.84 -1.25 7.46
CA PRO A 131 16.01 -0.46 7.04
C PRO A 131 16.00 0.97 7.58
N LEU A 132 14.85 1.59 7.70
CA LEU A 132 14.73 2.95 8.25
C LEU A 132 15.02 2.97 9.74
N TRP A 133 14.53 1.98 10.48
CA TRP A 133 14.84 1.83 11.90
C TRP A 133 16.32 1.52 12.13
N ALA A 134 16.88 0.57 11.39
CA ALA A 134 18.30 0.21 11.47
C ALA A 134 19.22 1.41 11.17
N PHE A 135 18.88 2.20 10.15
CA PHE A 135 19.59 3.43 9.81
C PHE A 135 19.49 4.46 10.94
N SER A 136 18.28 4.69 11.46
CA SER A 136 18.06 5.62 12.58
C SER A 136 18.85 5.20 13.82
N TYR A 137 18.75 3.92 14.18
CA TYR A 137 19.43 3.36 15.35
C TYR A 137 20.96 3.43 15.24
N SER A 138 21.52 3.04 14.08
CA SER A 138 22.98 3.01 13.88
C SER A 138 23.60 4.39 13.70
N ARG A 139 22.86 5.36 13.15
CA ARG A 139 23.36 6.69 12.80
C ARG A 139 22.84 7.80 13.69
N ASN A 140 21.77 7.53 14.46
CA ASN A 140 21.09 8.54 15.31
C ASN A 140 20.77 9.85 14.55
N SER A 141 20.41 9.73 13.26
CA SER A 141 20.28 10.85 12.33
C SER A 141 18.85 11.19 11.94
N LEU A 142 17.89 10.40 12.40
CA LEU A 142 16.47 10.64 12.16
C LEU A 142 15.78 11.03 13.47
N ALA A 143 15.03 12.11 13.41
CA ALA A 143 14.20 12.57 14.52
C ALA A 143 12.80 12.94 14.02
N ALA A 144 11.81 12.82 14.89
CA ALA A 144 10.49 13.36 14.60
C ALA A 144 10.56 14.89 14.53
N SER A 145 9.81 15.50 13.60
CA SER A 145 9.77 16.97 13.55
C SER A 145 9.03 17.53 14.75
N GLU A 146 9.48 18.68 15.25
CA GLU A 146 8.80 19.41 16.32
C GLU A 146 7.31 19.60 16.04
N SER A 147 6.94 20.03 14.82
CA SER A 147 5.55 20.21 14.39
C SER A 147 4.71 18.92 14.49
N LEU A 148 5.31 17.75 14.31
CA LEU A 148 4.61 16.48 14.48
C LEU A 148 4.38 16.19 15.96
N ILE A 149 5.39 16.36 16.80
CA ILE A 149 5.30 16.15 18.26
C ILE A 149 4.26 17.09 18.86
N GLU A 150 4.28 18.38 18.52
CA GLU A 150 3.28 19.36 18.95
C GLU A 150 1.85 18.96 18.59
N LYS A 151 1.63 18.44 17.36
CA LYS A 151 0.32 17.96 16.93
C LYS A 151 -0.15 16.75 17.73
N PHE A 152 0.73 15.84 18.06
CA PHE A 152 0.40 14.70 18.92
C PHE A 152 0.05 15.17 20.35
N ALA A 153 0.83 16.06 20.92
CA ALA A 153 0.59 16.62 22.25
C ALA A 153 -0.74 17.42 22.30
N THR A 154 -0.95 18.34 21.35
CA THR A 154 -2.16 19.19 21.29
C THR A 154 -3.44 18.37 21.13
N ARG A 155 -3.38 17.24 20.41
CA ARG A 155 -4.52 16.36 20.16
C ARG A 155 -4.67 15.24 21.18
N ASN A 156 -3.76 15.14 22.14
CA ASN A 156 -3.65 13.99 23.04
C ASN A 156 -3.73 12.66 22.31
N ASP A 157 -2.96 12.52 21.21
CA ASP A 157 -3.04 11.39 20.30
C ASP A 157 -2.41 10.14 20.95
N PRO A 158 -3.18 9.05 21.15
CA PRO A 158 -2.69 7.86 21.84
C PRO A 158 -1.59 7.08 21.07
N ARG A 159 -1.32 7.46 19.83
CA ARG A 159 -0.22 6.86 19.05
C ARG A 159 1.15 7.40 19.44
N ALA A 160 1.22 8.61 20.00
CA ALA A 160 2.48 9.24 20.37
C ALA A 160 3.37 8.31 21.21
N PRO A 161 2.92 7.71 22.33
CA PRO A 161 3.70 6.82 23.15
C PRO A 161 4.23 5.57 22.42
N ARG A 162 3.56 5.15 21.37
CA ARG A 162 3.92 3.93 20.62
C ARG A 162 4.85 4.21 19.44
N SER A 163 4.87 5.46 18.95
CA SER A 163 5.56 5.80 17.70
C SER A 163 6.90 6.50 17.93
N PHE A 164 7.08 7.20 19.04
CA PHE A 164 8.22 8.11 19.24
C PHE A 164 8.97 7.92 20.56
N ILE A 165 8.58 6.94 21.37
CA ILE A 165 9.23 6.73 22.64
C ILE A 165 10.39 5.77 22.47
N GLN A 166 11.60 6.30 22.62
CA GLN A 166 12.77 5.53 23.04
C GLN A 166 12.97 5.77 24.53
N PRO A 167 12.74 4.80 25.41
CA PRO A 167 13.14 4.96 26.80
C PRO A 167 14.65 5.13 26.87
N ASP A 168 15.14 6.09 27.62
CA ASP A 168 16.55 6.13 27.98
C ASP A 168 16.90 4.90 28.85
N PRO A 169 18.19 4.59 29.10
CA PRO A 169 18.57 3.48 29.96
C PRO A 169 18.00 3.51 31.37
N SER A 170 17.44 4.64 31.80
CA SER A 170 16.79 4.84 33.09
C SER A 170 15.26 4.73 33.01
N GLY A 171 14.71 4.45 31.80
CA GLY A 171 13.28 4.31 31.58
C GLY A 171 12.53 5.62 31.36
N ASN A 172 13.22 6.76 31.26
CA ASN A 172 12.58 8.05 30.96
C ASN A 172 12.33 8.18 29.45
N VAL A 173 11.23 8.82 29.12
CA VAL A 173 10.88 9.15 27.73
C VAL A 173 11.75 10.33 27.27
N VAL A 174 12.55 10.10 26.25
CA VAL A 174 13.28 11.17 25.55
C VAL A 174 12.51 11.50 24.28
N TYR A 175 12.07 12.75 24.15
CA TYR A 175 11.42 13.29 22.96
C TYR A 175 12.47 13.79 21.96
#